data_3fcf41a8d8a7e182f16686e8b9a5f4e2
#
_entry.id   3fcf41a8d8a7e182f16686e8b9a5f4e2
#
_cell.length_a   1.000
_cell.length_b   1.000
_cell.length_c   1.000
_cell.angle_alpha   90.00
_cell.angle_beta   90.00
_cell.angle_gamma   90.00
#
_symmetry.space_group_name_H-M   'P 1'
#
loop_
_entity.id
_entity.type
_entity.pdbx_description
1 polymer ?
#
loop_
_entity_poly.entity_id
_entity_poly.type
_entity_poly.pdbx_seq_one_letter_code
_entity_poly.pdbx_strand_id
1 'polypeptide(L)'
;MSFLQYLINGVSIGAVYAIIALGYTMVYGIAKMLNFAHGDVIMVGAYMSYSVTSYLGLPTVVGVAVAVLVCTLLGILIEGLAYKPLRGVPSLAVLITAIGVSYFLQNAAQLIWGSAPKNFKSIVTMKPVVLFGGQLTITGEVIYTIVISVLIMVALTLFINKSRMGKAMRAVSEDRAAAQLMGINVNQTISTTFAIGSALAAVAGVLLCSTVPTLMPTTGSMPGIRAFTAAVFGGIGSIPGAMLGGILLGVIETFSKAYLSTQFSDAIVFLVLIVILLVKPAGLLGKQIQEKV
;
A
#
# COMPACT_ATOMS: atom_id res chain seq x y z
N MET A 1 -4.29 -26.98 -14.64
CA MET A 1 -3.01 -26.34 -14.20
C MET A 1 -3.05 -24.82 -14.30
N SER A 2 -3.71 -24.23 -15.31
CA SER A 2 -3.88 -22.77 -15.43
C SER A 2 -4.55 -22.12 -14.20
N PHE A 3 -5.54 -22.78 -13.59
CA PHE A 3 -6.20 -22.29 -12.38
C PHE A 3 -5.20 -22.04 -11.22
N LEU A 4 -4.32 -23.01 -10.95
CA LEU A 4 -3.31 -22.88 -9.89
C LEU A 4 -2.28 -21.77 -10.20
N GLN A 5 -1.91 -21.64 -11.47
CA GLN A 5 -1.03 -20.55 -11.93
C GLN A 5 -1.67 -19.17 -11.68
N TYR A 6 -2.95 -19.01 -12.04
CA TYR A 6 -3.68 -17.75 -11.80
C TYR A 6 -3.87 -17.47 -10.32
N LEU A 7 -4.13 -18.51 -9.51
CA LEU A 7 -4.25 -18.36 -8.06
C LEU A 7 -2.93 -17.85 -7.45
N ILE A 8 -1.80 -18.46 -7.80
CA ILE A 8 -0.48 -18.05 -7.28
C ILE A 8 -0.14 -16.63 -7.73
N ASN A 9 -0.37 -16.27 -8.97
CA ASN A 9 -0.16 -14.92 -9.48
C ASN A 9 -1.09 -13.92 -8.79
N GLY A 10 -2.36 -14.29 -8.57
CA GLY A 10 -3.34 -13.49 -7.85
C GLY A 10 -2.94 -13.23 -6.40
N VAL A 11 -2.45 -14.25 -5.71
CA VAL A 11 -1.91 -14.12 -4.35
C VAL A 11 -0.68 -13.21 -4.33
N SER A 12 0.19 -13.29 -5.33
CA SER A 12 1.38 -12.42 -5.42
C SER A 12 1.00 -10.94 -5.58
N ILE A 13 0.13 -10.62 -6.54
CA ILE A 13 -0.37 -9.24 -6.74
C ILE A 13 -1.15 -8.79 -5.52
N GLY A 14 -2.00 -9.66 -4.97
CA GLY A 14 -2.77 -9.40 -3.76
C GLY A 14 -1.90 -9.15 -2.53
N ALA A 15 -0.75 -9.79 -2.44
CA ALA A 15 0.22 -9.55 -1.38
C ALA A 15 0.83 -8.14 -1.46
N VAL A 16 1.10 -7.63 -2.66
CA VAL A 16 1.51 -6.22 -2.85
C VAL A 16 0.38 -5.28 -2.43
N TYR A 17 -0.86 -5.54 -2.89
CA TYR A 17 -2.02 -4.73 -2.48
C TYR A 17 -2.25 -4.78 -0.97
N ALA A 18 -2.00 -5.90 -0.31
CA ALA A 18 -2.09 -6.02 1.14
C ALA A 18 -1.08 -5.10 1.85
N ILE A 19 0.18 -5.02 1.40
CA ILE A 19 1.17 -4.09 1.98
C ILE A 19 0.72 -2.64 1.82
N ILE A 20 0.24 -2.26 0.64
CA ILE A 20 -0.25 -0.90 0.38
C ILE A 20 -1.49 -0.61 1.23
N ALA A 21 -2.44 -1.56 1.29
CA ALA A 21 -3.65 -1.45 2.08
C ALA A 21 -3.38 -1.34 3.58
N LEU A 22 -2.31 -1.97 4.08
CA LEU A 22 -1.83 -1.77 5.45
C LEU A 22 -1.43 -0.32 5.72
N GLY A 23 -0.71 0.31 4.78
CA GLY A 23 -0.37 1.73 4.87
C GLY A 23 -1.62 2.62 4.96
N TYR A 24 -2.60 2.42 4.08
CA TYR A 24 -3.90 3.12 4.13
C TYR A 24 -4.64 2.88 5.44
N THR A 25 -4.76 1.63 5.84
CA THR A 25 -5.49 1.22 7.05
C THR A 25 -4.88 1.81 8.31
N MET A 26 -3.55 1.85 8.40
CA MET A 26 -2.87 2.47 9.53
C MET A 26 -3.12 3.97 9.59
N VAL A 27 -2.91 4.68 8.47
CA VAL A 27 -3.09 6.13 8.43
C VAL A 27 -4.54 6.49 8.73
N TYR A 28 -5.51 5.88 8.06
CA TYR A 28 -6.92 6.15 8.31
C TYR A 28 -7.35 5.71 9.72
N GLY A 29 -6.94 4.54 10.17
CA GLY A 29 -7.31 4.02 11.50
C GLY A 29 -6.89 4.95 12.64
N ILE A 30 -5.71 5.58 12.53
CA ILE A 30 -5.11 6.40 13.60
C ILE A 30 -5.34 7.89 13.36
N ALA A 31 -5.07 8.38 12.15
CA ALA A 31 -5.23 9.79 11.83
C ALA A 31 -6.67 10.17 11.43
N LYS A 32 -7.55 9.20 11.11
CA LYS A 32 -8.91 9.40 10.59
C LYS A 32 -8.95 10.32 9.36
N MET A 33 -7.89 10.27 8.55
CA MET A 33 -7.73 11.07 7.34
C MET A 33 -7.39 10.16 6.16
N LEU A 34 -8.04 10.38 5.01
CA LEU A 34 -7.73 9.67 3.77
C LEU A 34 -6.50 10.28 3.11
N ASN A 35 -5.52 9.45 2.80
CA ASN A 35 -4.29 9.87 2.12
C ASN A 35 -4.25 9.34 0.68
N PHE A 36 -4.87 10.02 -0.27
CA PHE A 36 -4.81 9.60 -1.69
C PHE A 36 -3.43 9.77 -2.32
N ALA A 37 -2.55 10.62 -1.75
CA ALA A 37 -1.16 10.73 -2.19
C ALA A 37 -0.32 9.47 -1.87
N HIS A 38 -0.86 8.50 -1.11
CA HIS A 38 -0.14 7.27 -0.76
C HIS A 38 0.26 6.44 -2.00
N GLY A 39 -0.58 6.44 -3.05
CA GLY A 39 -0.25 5.85 -4.34
C GLY A 39 1.00 6.47 -4.98
N ASP A 40 1.17 7.78 -4.87
CA ASP A 40 2.32 8.47 -5.45
C ASP A 40 3.59 8.29 -4.62
N VAL A 41 3.47 8.01 -3.32
CA VAL A 41 4.61 7.57 -2.49
C VAL A 41 5.13 6.21 -2.97
N ILE A 42 4.26 5.31 -3.44
CA ILE A 42 4.64 4.03 -4.10
C ILE A 42 5.52 4.31 -5.31
N MET A 43 5.08 5.22 -6.18
CA MET A 43 5.80 5.66 -7.36
C MET A 43 7.16 6.26 -7.01
N VAL A 44 7.22 7.17 -6.02
CA VAL A 44 8.49 7.77 -5.55
C VAL A 44 9.44 6.70 -5.05
N GLY A 45 8.96 5.71 -4.28
CA GLY A 45 9.77 4.59 -3.81
C GLY A 45 10.39 3.78 -4.95
N ALA A 46 9.60 3.48 -5.99
CA ALA A 46 10.11 2.80 -7.17
C ALA A 46 11.14 3.65 -7.93
N TYR A 47 10.90 4.96 -8.12
CA TYR A 47 11.87 5.86 -8.79
C TYR A 47 13.17 6.02 -8.00
N MET A 48 13.11 6.08 -6.67
CA MET A 48 14.31 6.17 -5.85
C MET A 48 15.15 4.90 -5.95
N SER A 49 14.52 3.73 -5.88
CA SER A 49 15.22 2.44 -6.10
C SER A 49 15.81 2.36 -7.52
N TYR A 50 15.03 2.77 -8.52
CA TYR A 50 15.50 2.83 -9.92
C TYR A 50 16.72 3.75 -10.06
N SER A 51 16.69 4.94 -9.46
CA SER A 51 17.77 5.92 -9.56
C SER A 51 19.06 5.39 -8.96
N VAL A 52 18.99 4.73 -7.81
CA VAL A 52 20.16 4.15 -7.14
C VAL A 52 20.73 2.97 -7.93
N THR A 53 19.89 2.13 -8.50
CA THR A 53 20.32 0.94 -9.22
C THR A 53 20.76 1.22 -10.65
N SER A 54 20.07 2.13 -11.36
CA SER A 54 20.32 2.39 -12.79
C SER A 54 21.29 3.53 -13.06
N TYR A 55 21.27 4.60 -12.23
CA TYR A 55 22.19 5.74 -12.43
C TYR A 55 23.47 5.62 -11.61
N LEU A 56 23.38 5.11 -10.36
CA LEU A 56 24.54 4.97 -9.49
C LEU A 56 25.20 3.58 -9.59
N GLY A 57 24.54 2.62 -10.25
CA GLY A 57 25.06 1.25 -10.40
C GLY A 57 25.20 0.48 -9.08
N LEU A 58 24.54 0.93 -8.01
CA LEU A 58 24.64 0.30 -6.70
C LEU A 58 23.77 -0.96 -6.60
N PRO A 59 24.09 -1.87 -5.66
CA PRO A 59 23.30 -3.08 -5.43
C PRO A 59 21.84 -2.76 -5.11
N THR A 60 20.94 -3.61 -5.55
CA THR A 60 19.48 -3.43 -5.39
C THR A 60 19.05 -3.27 -3.94
N VAL A 61 19.71 -3.96 -3.00
CA VAL A 61 19.44 -3.83 -1.56
C VAL A 61 19.62 -2.39 -1.08
N VAL A 62 20.67 -1.70 -1.58
CA VAL A 62 20.92 -0.29 -1.29
C VAL A 62 19.82 0.57 -1.89
N GLY A 63 19.39 0.25 -3.13
CA GLY A 63 18.26 0.93 -3.77
C GLY A 63 16.96 0.85 -2.94
N VAL A 64 16.65 -0.33 -2.41
CA VAL A 64 15.48 -0.52 -1.53
C VAL A 64 15.64 0.27 -0.23
N ALA A 65 16.81 0.22 0.42
CA ALA A 65 17.06 0.94 1.65
C ALA A 65 16.92 2.47 1.49
N VAL A 66 17.46 3.02 0.40
CA VAL A 66 17.33 4.45 0.06
C VAL A 66 15.87 4.79 -0.23
N ALA A 67 15.15 3.97 -1.00
CA ALA A 67 13.73 4.16 -1.28
C ALA A 67 12.91 4.22 0.01
N VAL A 68 13.11 3.28 0.93
CA VAL A 68 12.43 3.25 2.23
C VAL A 68 12.75 4.50 3.05
N LEU A 69 14.02 4.90 3.12
CA LEU A 69 14.44 6.08 3.87
C LEU A 69 13.81 7.36 3.30
N VAL A 70 13.93 7.58 2.00
CA VAL A 70 13.39 8.77 1.33
C VAL A 70 11.86 8.82 1.45
N CYS A 71 11.16 7.72 1.23
CA CYS A 71 9.70 7.69 1.37
C CYS A 71 9.25 7.87 2.82
N THR A 72 10.00 7.36 3.80
CA THR A 72 9.75 7.62 5.22
C THR A 72 9.82 9.11 5.53
N LEU A 73 10.87 9.80 5.08
CA LEU A 73 11.02 11.25 5.25
C LEU A 73 9.93 12.01 4.50
N LEU A 74 9.62 11.59 3.26
CA LEU A 74 8.53 12.17 2.47
C LEU A 74 7.19 12.04 3.18
N GLY A 75 6.90 10.89 3.80
CA GLY A 75 5.68 10.67 4.57
C GLY A 75 5.55 11.61 5.77
N ILE A 76 6.65 11.85 6.49
CA ILE A 76 6.70 12.82 7.59
C ILE A 76 6.49 14.25 7.06
N LEU A 77 7.10 14.60 5.92
CA LEU A 77 6.92 15.90 5.27
C LEU A 77 5.48 16.13 4.83
N ILE A 78 4.88 15.14 4.15
CA ILE A 78 3.47 15.20 3.71
C ILE A 78 2.55 15.37 4.91
N GLU A 79 2.76 14.59 5.98
CA GLU A 79 1.99 14.74 7.21
C GLU A 79 2.16 16.14 7.81
N GLY A 80 3.40 16.59 7.99
CA GLY A 80 3.70 17.86 8.65
C GLY A 80 3.19 19.07 7.90
N LEU A 81 3.34 19.10 6.58
CA LEU A 81 3.01 20.26 5.75
C LEU A 81 1.57 20.26 5.25
N ALA A 82 1.04 19.09 4.85
CA ALA A 82 -0.26 18.99 4.20
C ALA A 82 -1.38 18.56 5.17
N TYR A 83 -1.13 17.56 6.03
CA TYR A 83 -2.20 16.97 6.85
C TYR A 83 -2.32 17.53 8.25
N LYS A 84 -1.19 17.87 8.90
CA LYS A 84 -1.19 18.40 10.26
C LYS A 84 -1.97 19.70 10.39
N PRO A 85 -1.87 20.68 9.46
CA PRO A 85 -2.67 21.90 9.51
C PRO A 85 -4.18 21.67 9.33
N LEU A 86 -4.56 20.56 8.69
CA LEU A 86 -5.95 20.23 8.38
C LEU A 86 -6.63 19.34 9.44
N ARG A 87 -5.98 19.12 10.59
CA ARG A 87 -6.60 18.36 11.68
C ARG A 87 -7.74 19.16 12.30
N GLY A 88 -8.94 18.59 12.26
CA GLY A 88 -10.16 19.25 12.74
C GLY A 88 -10.92 20.07 11.67
N VAL A 89 -10.44 20.10 10.44
CA VAL A 89 -11.12 20.70 9.28
C VAL A 89 -12.04 19.64 8.61
N PRO A 90 -13.11 20.04 7.92
CA PRO A 90 -13.98 19.10 7.21
C PRO A 90 -13.23 18.15 6.28
N SER A 91 -13.67 16.91 6.18
CA SER A 91 -13.04 15.83 5.40
C SER A 91 -12.83 16.18 3.93
N LEU A 92 -13.68 17.04 3.36
CA LEU A 92 -13.56 17.52 1.97
C LEU A 92 -12.25 18.30 1.73
N ALA A 93 -11.85 19.17 2.66
CA ALA A 93 -10.60 19.93 2.54
C ALA A 93 -9.38 18.99 2.59
N VAL A 94 -9.41 17.98 3.45
CA VAL A 94 -8.37 16.95 3.52
C VAL A 94 -8.28 16.17 2.20
N LEU A 95 -9.43 15.80 1.62
CA LEU A 95 -9.52 15.10 0.34
C LEU A 95 -8.90 15.92 -0.80
N ILE A 96 -9.30 17.19 -0.94
CA ILE A 96 -8.77 18.09 -1.98
C ILE A 96 -7.25 18.26 -1.82
N THR A 97 -6.77 18.44 -0.60
CA THR A 97 -5.33 18.56 -0.32
C THR A 97 -4.59 17.27 -0.67
N ALA A 98 -5.16 16.10 -0.37
CA ALA A 98 -4.57 14.82 -0.75
C ALA A 98 -4.41 14.67 -2.26
N ILE A 99 -5.43 15.09 -3.03
CA ILE A 99 -5.39 15.11 -4.50
C ILE A 99 -4.34 16.13 -4.99
N GLY A 100 -4.27 17.31 -4.37
CA GLY A 100 -3.25 18.31 -4.70
C GLY A 100 -1.82 17.80 -4.48
N VAL A 101 -1.56 17.13 -3.36
CA VAL A 101 -0.25 16.50 -3.07
C VAL A 101 0.05 15.40 -4.09
N SER A 102 -0.96 14.58 -4.46
CA SER A 102 -0.83 13.54 -5.47
C SER A 102 -0.35 14.13 -6.81
N TYR A 103 -1.06 15.11 -7.35
CA TYR A 103 -0.66 15.78 -8.59
C TYR A 103 0.70 16.49 -8.50
N PHE A 104 1.00 17.09 -7.35
CA PHE A 104 2.31 17.68 -7.12
C PHE A 104 3.43 16.64 -7.25
N LEU A 105 3.29 15.48 -6.61
CA LEU A 105 4.29 14.41 -6.67
C LEU A 105 4.43 13.83 -8.08
N GLN A 106 3.33 13.64 -8.81
CA GLN A 106 3.36 13.16 -10.20
C GLN A 106 4.08 14.14 -11.12
N ASN A 107 3.75 15.44 -11.04
CA ASN A 107 4.40 16.46 -11.86
C ASN A 107 5.87 16.65 -11.46
N ALA A 108 6.21 16.61 -10.17
CA ALA A 108 7.60 16.63 -9.72
C ALA A 108 8.39 15.42 -10.26
N ALA A 109 7.79 14.23 -10.26
CA ALA A 109 8.40 13.05 -10.85
C ALA A 109 8.63 13.20 -12.36
N GLN A 110 7.67 13.79 -13.10
CA GLN A 110 7.83 14.09 -14.52
C GLN A 110 8.98 15.06 -14.79
N LEU A 111 9.15 16.09 -13.95
CA LEU A 111 10.23 17.06 -14.10
C LEU A 111 11.60 16.44 -13.79
N ILE A 112 11.68 15.55 -12.79
CA ILE A 112 12.96 14.95 -12.37
C ILE A 112 13.37 13.80 -13.27
N TRP A 113 12.47 12.88 -13.61
CA TRP A 113 12.77 11.65 -14.35
C TRP A 113 12.26 11.62 -15.78
N GLY A 114 11.43 12.60 -16.16
CA GLY A 114 10.77 12.66 -17.45
C GLY A 114 9.47 11.85 -17.51
N SER A 115 8.68 12.06 -18.57
CA SER A 115 7.39 11.38 -18.79
C SER A 115 7.52 10.00 -19.45
N ALA A 116 8.67 9.71 -20.08
CA ALA A 116 8.88 8.46 -20.80
C ALA A 116 8.96 7.26 -19.83
N PRO A 117 8.32 6.12 -20.16
CA PRO A 117 8.43 4.90 -19.37
C PRO A 117 9.88 4.46 -19.16
N LYS A 118 10.22 4.09 -17.93
CA LYS A 118 11.54 3.54 -17.58
C LYS A 118 11.41 2.03 -17.38
N ASN A 119 12.40 1.28 -17.84
CA ASN A 119 12.44 -0.16 -17.60
C ASN A 119 13.10 -0.42 -16.24
N PHE A 120 12.30 -0.92 -15.29
CA PHE A 120 12.76 -1.25 -13.96
C PHE A 120 13.41 -2.64 -13.96
N LYS A 121 14.68 -2.73 -13.56
CA LYS A 121 15.33 -4.03 -13.35
C LYS A 121 14.75 -4.73 -12.14
N SER A 122 14.21 -5.96 -12.32
CA SER A 122 13.76 -6.77 -11.18
C SER A 122 14.88 -6.91 -10.13
N ILE A 123 14.48 -6.76 -8.87
CA ILE A 123 15.39 -6.96 -7.74
C ILE A 123 15.70 -8.44 -7.50
N VAL A 124 14.95 -9.32 -8.15
CA VAL A 124 15.01 -10.77 -7.95
C VAL A 124 15.74 -11.42 -9.12
N THR A 125 16.84 -12.05 -8.83
CA THR A 125 17.65 -12.82 -9.80
C THR A 125 17.41 -14.32 -9.73
N MET A 126 16.39 -14.76 -8.98
CA MET A 126 16.05 -16.16 -8.78
C MET A 126 15.49 -16.78 -10.07
N LYS A 127 16.01 -17.94 -10.45
CA LYS A 127 15.47 -18.70 -11.60
C LYS A 127 14.03 -19.14 -11.31
N PRO A 128 13.15 -19.16 -12.35
CA PRO A 128 11.80 -19.69 -12.20
C PRO A 128 11.83 -21.14 -11.70
N VAL A 129 10.93 -21.46 -10.77
CA VAL A 129 10.72 -22.83 -10.30
C VAL A 129 9.68 -23.48 -11.20
N VAL A 130 10.10 -24.54 -11.89
CA VAL A 130 9.24 -25.30 -12.81
C VAL A 130 8.81 -26.59 -12.13
N LEU A 131 7.51 -26.74 -11.94
CA LEU A 131 6.88 -27.90 -11.29
C LEU A 131 6.01 -28.67 -12.29
N PHE A 132 5.72 -29.93 -11.97
CA PHE A 132 4.84 -30.80 -12.75
C PHE A 132 5.21 -30.91 -14.24
N GLY A 133 6.53 -31.10 -14.54
CA GLY A 133 6.97 -31.30 -15.93
C GLY A 133 6.78 -30.08 -16.85
N GLY A 134 6.82 -28.86 -16.31
CA GLY A 134 6.67 -27.62 -17.09
C GLY A 134 5.27 -27.03 -17.10
N GLN A 135 4.29 -27.68 -16.48
CA GLN A 135 2.91 -27.21 -16.47
C GLN A 135 2.62 -26.08 -15.47
N LEU A 136 3.50 -25.89 -14.47
CA LEU A 136 3.42 -24.83 -13.48
C LEU A 136 4.79 -24.13 -13.38
N THR A 137 4.84 -22.87 -13.76
CA THR A 137 6.06 -22.06 -13.67
C THR A 137 5.83 -20.92 -12.69
N ILE A 138 6.56 -20.92 -11.59
CA ILE A 138 6.52 -19.86 -10.59
C ILE A 138 7.76 -19.01 -10.74
N THR A 139 7.60 -17.74 -11.12
CA THR A 139 8.75 -16.82 -11.25
C THR A 139 9.34 -16.49 -9.89
N GLY A 140 10.64 -16.18 -9.87
CA GLY A 140 11.33 -15.80 -8.63
C GLY A 140 10.69 -14.58 -7.97
N GLU A 141 10.21 -13.62 -8.77
CA GLU A 141 9.53 -12.41 -8.32
C GLU A 141 8.27 -12.74 -7.50
N VAL A 142 7.48 -13.71 -7.95
CA VAL A 142 6.25 -14.15 -7.26
C VAL A 142 6.56 -14.72 -5.89
N ILE A 143 7.55 -15.63 -5.81
CA ILE A 143 7.96 -16.24 -4.55
C ILE A 143 8.48 -15.17 -3.58
N TYR A 144 9.39 -14.32 -4.07
CA TYR A 144 9.99 -13.27 -3.27
C TYR A 144 8.96 -12.26 -2.77
N THR A 145 8.02 -11.85 -3.62
CA THR A 145 6.93 -10.93 -3.27
C THR A 145 6.07 -11.52 -2.16
N ILE A 146 5.64 -12.77 -2.28
CA ILE A 146 4.80 -13.42 -1.25
C ILE A 146 5.57 -13.52 0.07
N VAL A 147 6.81 -14.00 0.05
CA VAL A 147 7.62 -14.19 1.27
C VAL A 147 7.85 -12.86 1.98
N ILE A 148 8.31 -11.83 1.25
CA ILE A 148 8.57 -10.50 1.82
C ILE A 148 7.28 -9.88 2.34
N SER A 149 6.18 -10.00 1.61
CA SER A 149 4.88 -9.48 2.06
C SER A 149 4.42 -10.13 3.35
N VAL A 150 4.51 -11.45 3.46
CA VAL A 150 4.16 -12.17 4.70
C VAL A 150 5.06 -11.74 5.86
N LEU A 151 6.36 -11.63 5.64
CA LEU A 151 7.30 -11.16 6.67
C LEU A 151 6.96 -9.75 7.16
N ILE A 152 6.67 -8.83 6.24
CA ILE A 152 6.27 -7.45 6.58
C ILE A 152 4.95 -7.45 7.35
N MET A 153 3.95 -8.22 6.90
CA MET A 153 2.65 -8.32 7.56
C MET A 153 2.78 -8.83 9.00
N VAL A 154 3.59 -9.88 9.21
CA VAL A 154 3.87 -10.43 10.55
C VAL A 154 4.62 -9.42 11.40
N ALA A 155 5.69 -8.82 10.87
CA ALA A 155 6.49 -7.82 11.58
C ALA A 155 5.65 -6.61 12.02
N LEU A 156 4.80 -6.09 11.11
CA LEU A 156 3.92 -4.96 11.41
C LEU A 156 2.88 -5.33 12.47
N THR A 157 2.28 -6.50 12.37
CA THR A 157 1.30 -6.99 13.35
C THR A 157 1.93 -7.13 14.74
N LEU A 158 3.14 -7.69 14.81
CA LEU A 158 3.89 -7.80 16.06
C LEU A 158 4.28 -6.43 16.60
N PHE A 159 4.73 -5.51 15.74
CA PHE A 159 5.06 -4.14 16.11
C PHE A 159 3.86 -3.43 16.76
N ILE A 160 2.69 -3.45 16.10
CA ILE A 160 1.49 -2.76 16.60
C ILE A 160 0.96 -3.40 17.88
N ASN A 161 1.05 -4.72 18.01
CA ASN A 161 0.52 -5.40 19.19
C ASN A 161 1.47 -5.34 20.39
N LYS A 162 2.78 -5.39 20.19
CA LYS A 162 3.74 -5.54 21.29
C LYS A 162 4.51 -4.27 21.63
N SER A 163 4.75 -3.36 20.65
CA SER A 163 5.58 -2.15 20.89
C SER A 163 4.83 -1.07 21.69
N ARG A 164 5.59 -0.21 22.37
CA ARG A 164 5.04 0.98 23.05
C ARG A 164 4.37 1.92 22.08
N MET A 165 4.97 2.14 20.90
CA MET A 165 4.40 2.98 19.85
C MET A 165 3.11 2.37 19.28
N GLY A 166 3.05 1.07 19.06
CA GLY A 166 1.83 0.38 18.63
C GLY A 166 0.69 0.49 19.64
N LYS A 167 0.99 0.43 20.95
CA LYS A 167 -0.01 0.70 22.00
C LYS A 167 -0.49 2.15 21.95
N ALA A 168 0.41 3.12 21.76
CA ALA A 168 0.06 4.52 21.58
C ALA A 168 -0.82 4.74 20.34
N MET A 169 -0.48 4.10 19.22
CA MET A 169 -1.29 4.14 17.98
C MET A 169 -2.72 3.64 18.22
N ARG A 170 -2.89 2.53 18.93
CA ARG A 170 -4.23 2.00 19.27
C ARG A 170 -5.00 2.93 20.20
N ALA A 171 -4.36 3.49 21.22
CA ALA A 171 -5.00 4.44 22.12
C ALA A 171 -5.47 5.69 21.35
N VAL A 172 -4.63 6.27 20.48
CA VAL A 172 -4.97 7.43 19.65
C VAL A 172 -6.08 7.11 18.64
N SER A 173 -6.17 5.86 18.16
CA SER A 173 -7.22 5.43 17.22
C SER A 173 -8.61 5.37 17.86
N GLU A 174 -8.68 5.05 19.16
CA GLU A 174 -9.93 4.98 19.93
C GLU A 174 -10.38 6.37 20.38
N ASP A 175 -9.53 7.12 21.08
CA ASP A 175 -9.81 8.48 21.53
C ASP A 175 -8.53 9.31 21.66
N ARG A 176 -8.43 10.37 20.85
CA ARG A 176 -7.27 11.26 20.84
C ARG A 176 -7.16 12.11 22.11
N ALA A 177 -8.30 12.57 22.63
CA ALA A 177 -8.33 13.43 23.80
C ALA A 177 -7.95 12.63 25.06
N ALA A 178 -8.54 11.44 25.23
CA ALA A 178 -8.18 10.55 26.32
C ALA A 178 -6.71 10.10 26.24
N ALA A 179 -6.20 9.77 25.05
CA ALA A 179 -4.80 9.40 24.86
C ALA A 179 -3.85 10.55 25.25
N GLN A 180 -4.20 11.79 24.92
CA GLN A 180 -3.42 12.97 25.29
C GLN A 180 -3.41 13.19 26.81
N LEU A 181 -4.53 13.02 27.49
CA LEU A 181 -4.63 13.10 28.95
C LEU A 181 -3.78 12.03 29.65
N MET A 182 -3.61 10.87 29.01
CA MET A 182 -2.73 9.79 29.50
C MET A 182 -1.25 10.02 29.15
N GLY A 183 -0.87 11.20 28.65
CA GLY A 183 0.52 11.56 28.35
C GLY A 183 1.04 11.06 26.99
N ILE A 184 0.16 10.54 26.11
CA ILE A 184 0.57 10.10 24.77
C ILE A 184 0.70 11.32 23.84
N ASN A 185 1.85 11.47 23.19
CA ASN A 185 2.06 12.51 22.19
C ASN A 185 1.35 12.11 20.88
N VAL A 186 0.12 12.62 20.69
CA VAL A 186 -0.74 12.34 19.53
C VAL A 186 -0.06 12.76 18.22
N ASN A 187 0.64 13.90 18.20
CA ASN A 187 1.34 14.40 17.01
C ASN A 187 2.43 13.43 16.56
N GLN A 188 3.30 13.03 17.49
CA GLN A 188 4.37 12.09 17.21
C GLN A 188 3.82 10.73 16.76
N THR A 189 2.73 10.27 17.36
CA THR A 189 2.08 9.01 17.01
C THR A 189 1.56 9.04 15.57
N ILE A 190 0.90 10.12 15.16
CA ILE A 190 0.40 10.28 13.78
C ILE A 190 1.56 10.39 12.79
N SER A 191 2.58 11.22 13.07
CA SER A 191 3.75 11.35 12.18
C SER A 191 4.48 10.00 12.00
N THR A 192 4.63 9.23 13.08
CA THR A 192 5.23 7.88 13.01
C THR A 192 4.35 6.93 12.17
N THR A 193 3.04 7.08 12.23
CA THR A 193 2.11 6.27 11.39
C THR A 193 2.29 6.57 9.91
N PHE A 194 2.40 7.85 9.54
CA PHE A 194 2.70 8.27 8.16
C PHE A 194 4.07 7.77 7.70
N ALA A 195 5.08 7.85 8.57
CA ALA A 195 6.43 7.35 8.31
C ALA A 195 6.42 5.85 7.98
N ILE A 196 5.76 5.03 8.81
CA ILE A 196 5.65 3.58 8.59
C ILE A 196 4.83 3.29 7.33
N GLY A 197 3.68 3.94 7.14
CA GLY A 197 2.87 3.77 5.95
C GLY A 197 3.66 4.07 4.67
N SER A 198 4.42 5.15 4.65
CA SER A 198 5.25 5.53 3.50
C SER A 198 6.45 4.60 3.28
N ALA A 199 7.03 4.04 4.36
CA ALA A 199 8.04 3.00 4.26
C ALA A 199 7.47 1.73 3.59
N LEU A 200 6.27 1.32 3.98
CA LEU A 200 5.56 0.20 3.35
C LEU A 200 5.24 0.48 1.87
N ALA A 201 4.82 1.70 1.54
CA ALA A 201 4.58 2.13 0.16
C ALA A 201 5.85 2.01 -0.70
N ALA A 202 7.02 2.38 -0.16
CA ALA A 202 8.29 2.24 -0.88
C ALA A 202 8.60 0.77 -1.21
N VAL A 203 8.46 -0.12 -0.24
CA VAL A 203 8.68 -1.56 -0.45
C VAL A 203 7.68 -2.11 -1.47
N ALA A 204 6.40 -1.76 -1.33
CA ALA A 204 5.36 -2.18 -2.26
C ALA A 204 5.64 -1.68 -3.69
N GLY A 205 6.13 -0.45 -3.86
CA GLY A 205 6.52 0.12 -5.15
C GLY A 205 7.63 -0.66 -5.83
N VAL A 206 8.65 -1.03 -5.08
CA VAL A 206 9.77 -1.85 -5.57
C VAL A 206 9.30 -3.26 -5.96
N LEU A 207 8.46 -3.90 -5.15
CA LEU A 207 7.91 -5.23 -5.44
C LEU A 207 6.97 -5.19 -6.66
N LEU A 208 6.12 -4.16 -6.76
CA LEU A 208 5.24 -3.93 -7.90
C LEU A 208 6.02 -3.80 -9.21
N CYS A 209 7.06 -2.93 -9.23
CA CYS A 209 7.87 -2.71 -10.41
C CYS A 209 8.80 -3.89 -10.73
N SER A 210 9.07 -4.78 -9.79
CA SER A 210 9.78 -6.04 -10.06
C SER A 210 8.91 -7.05 -10.82
N THR A 211 7.60 -7.03 -10.58
CA THR A 211 6.63 -7.88 -11.31
C THR A 211 6.15 -7.24 -12.61
N VAL A 212 5.97 -5.91 -12.62
CA VAL A 212 5.57 -5.15 -13.81
C VAL A 212 6.68 -4.13 -14.10
N PRO A 213 7.64 -4.44 -14.98
CA PRO A 213 8.89 -3.69 -15.12
C PRO A 213 8.73 -2.35 -15.82
N THR A 214 7.57 -1.73 -15.76
CA THR A 214 7.29 -0.41 -16.36
C THR A 214 7.07 0.62 -15.26
N LEU A 215 7.96 1.61 -15.21
CA LEU A 215 7.91 2.70 -14.25
C LEU A 215 7.61 4.01 -14.95
N MET A 216 6.49 4.64 -14.55
CA MET A 216 6.01 5.94 -15.05
C MET A 216 5.59 6.83 -13.89
N PRO A 217 5.48 8.16 -14.08
CA PRO A 217 5.00 9.07 -13.02
C PRO A 217 3.61 8.74 -12.47
N THR A 218 2.83 7.95 -13.20
CA THR A 218 1.48 7.52 -12.79
C THR A 218 1.42 6.07 -12.28
N THR A 219 2.56 5.37 -12.19
CA THR A 219 2.60 3.93 -11.84
C THR A 219 1.94 3.61 -10.51
N GLY A 220 1.95 4.52 -9.55
CA GLY A 220 1.33 4.29 -8.24
C GLY A 220 -0.18 4.56 -8.16
N SER A 221 -0.76 5.29 -9.14
CA SER A 221 -2.14 5.77 -9.06
C SER A 221 -3.16 4.63 -9.01
N MET A 222 -3.18 3.74 -10.02
CA MET A 222 -4.13 2.62 -10.06
C MET A 222 -3.90 1.59 -8.97
N PRO A 223 -2.68 1.12 -8.70
CA PRO A 223 -2.40 0.24 -7.57
C PRO A 223 -2.79 0.87 -6.22
N GLY A 224 -2.61 2.18 -6.06
CA GLY A 224 -3.05 2.93 -4.88
C GLY A 224 -4.56 2.86 -4.69
N ILE A 225 -5.36 3.13 -5.74
CA ILE A 225 -6.83 3.06 -5.69
C ILE A 225 -7.30 1.63 -5.41
N ARG A 226 -6.72 0.62 -6.07
CA ARG A 226 -7.06 -0.80 -5.83
C ARG A 226 -6.74 -1.23 -4.41
N ALA A 227 -5.59 -0.80 -3.86
CA ALA A 227 -5.23 -1.13 -2.49
C ALA A 227 -6.08 -0.37 -1.47
N PHE A 228 -6.50 0.87 -1.75
CA PHE A 228 -7.52 1.55 -0.96
C PHE A 228 -8.83 0.76 -0.97
N THR A 229 -9.28 0.32 -2.15
CA THR A 229 -10.43 -0.58 -2.30
C THR A 229 -10.27 -1.84 -1.45
N ALA A 230 -9.08 -2.45 -1.45
CA ALA A 230 -8.76 -3.62 -0.64
C ALA A 230 -8.83 -3.33 0.86
N ALA A 231 -8.36 -2.15 1.29
CA ALA A 231 -8.44 -1.74 2.70
C ALA A 231 -9.90 -1.56 3.15
N VAL A 232 -10.74 -0.93 2.32
CA VAL A 232 -12.17 -0.76 2.59
C VAL A 232 -12.91 -2.09 2.58
N PHE A 233 -12.66 -2.92 1.57
CA PHE A 233 -13.20 -4.28 1.43
C PHE A 233 -12.88 -5.14 2.65
N GLY A 234 -11.64 -5.10 3.11
CA GLY A 234 -11.18 -5.85 4.29
C GLY A 234 -11.73 -5.31 5.61
N GLY A 235 -12.07 -4.03 5.64
CA GLY A 235 -12.49 -3.26 6.83
C GLY A 235 -11.41 -2.27 7.25
N ILE A 236 -11.60 -1.03 6.85
CA ILE A 236 -10.62 0.04 7.10
C ILE A 236 -10.39 0.24 8.59
N GLY A 237 -9.13 0.30 9.02
CA GLY A 237 -8.74 0.33 10.44
C GLY A 237 -8.43 -1.05 11.03
N SER A 238 -8.77 -2.14 10.35
CA SER A 238 -8.43 -3.52 10.74
C SER A 238 -7.22 -4.02 9.96
N ILE A 239 -6.08 -4.24 10.63
CA ILE A 239 -4.85 -4.75 10.00
C ILE A 239 -5.09 -6.12 9.34
N PRO A 240 -5.64 -7.14 10.04
CA PRO A 240 -5.93 -8.41 9.41
C PRO A 240 -6.97 -8.29 8.29
N GLY A 241 -7.91 -7.33 8.42
CA GLY A 241 -8.87 -7.02 7.37
C GLY A 241 -8.20 -6.55 6.09
N ALA A 242 -7.32 -5.55 6.18
CA ALA A 242 -6.59 -5.02 5.04
C ALA A 242 -5.71 -6.08 4.34
N MET A 243 -5.09 -6.97 5.13
CA MET A 243 -4.30 -8.09 4.60
C MET A 243 -5.15 -9.05 3.78
N LEU A 244 -6.26 -9.52 4.35
CA LEU A 244 -7.19 -10.42 3.66
C LEU A 244 -7.83 -9.74 2.44
N GLY A 245 -8.24 -8.48 2.60
CA GLY A 245 -8.81 -7.68 1.53
C GLY A 245 -7.86 -7.53 0.34
N GLY A 246 -6.57 -7.26 0.59
CA GLY A 246 -5.54 -7.17 -0.44
C GLY A 246 -5.36 -8.48 -1.21
N ILE A 247 -5.20 -9.59 -0.49
CA ILE A 247 -5.03 -10.92 -1.10
C ILE A 247 -6.25 -11.30 -1.93
N LEU A 248 -7.46 -11.17 -1.36
CA LEU A 248 -8.69 -11.52 -2.06
C LEU A 248 -8.89 -10.66 -3.31
N LEU A 249 -8.64 -9.36 -3.22
CA LEU A 249 -8.79 -8.46 -4.35
C LEU A 249 -7.80 -8.77 -5.47
N GLY A 250 -6.54 -9.09 -5.16
CA GLY A 250 -5.56 -9.52 -6.15
C GLY A 250 -5.94 -10.84 -6.83
N VAL A 251 -6.52 -11.78 -6.09
CA VAL A 251 -7.06 -13.03 -6.65
C VAL A 251 -8.23 -12.71 -7.57
N ILE A 252 -9.22 -11.94 -7.13
CA ILE A 252 -10.38 -11.54 -7.94
C ILE A 252 -9.93 -10.84 -9.24
N GLU A 253 -9.00 -9.90 -9.14
CA GLU A 253 -8.47 -9.20 -10.31
C GLU A 253 -7.81 -10.14 -11.30
N THR A 254 -6.97 -11.06 -10.82
CA THR A 254 -6.25 -12.01 -11.69
C THR A 254 -7.21 -12.99 -12.37
N PHE A 255 -8.20 -13.49 -11.65
CA PHE A 255 -9.22 -14.36 -12.24
C PHE A 255 -10.11 -13.60 -13.23
N SER A 256 -10.47 -12.37 -12.93
CA SER A 256 -11.24 -11.52 -13.85
C SER A 256 -10.50 -11.30 -15.17
N LYS A 257 -9.18 -11.02 -15.11
CA LYS A 257 -8.33 -10.88 -16.30
C LYS A 257 -8.20 -12.19 -17.10
N ALA A 258 -8.12 -13.32 -16.40
CA ALA A 258 -7.89 -14.61 -17.02
C ALA A 258 -9.14 -15.21 -17.69
N TYR A 259 -10.31 -15.07 -17.05
CA TYR A 259 -11.52 -15.75 -17.48
C TYR A 259 -12.58 -14.85 -18.13
N LEU A 260 -12.54 -13.55 -17.87
CA LEU A 260 -13.53 -12.61 -18.41
C LEU A 260 -12.86 -11.66 -19.41
N SER A 261 -12.23 -10.61 -18.94
CA SER A 261 -11.52 -9.65 -19.80
C SER A 261 -10.59 -8.76 -18.99
N THR A 262 -9.44 -8.45 -19.55
CA THR A 262 -8.51 -7.49 -18.96
C THR A 262 -9.12 -6.09 -18.83
N GLN A 263 -9.96 -5.70 -19.80
CA GLN A 263 -10.60 -4.37 -19.81
C GLN A 263 -11.67 -4.22 -18.71
N PHE A 264 -12.40 -5.30 -18.39
CA PHE A 264 -13.44 -5.29 -17.37
C PHE A 264 -12.92 -5.62 -15.95
N SER A 265 -11.65 -5.96 -15.79
CA SER A 265 -11.13 -6.39 -14.49
C SER A 265 -11.28 -5.33 -13.41
N ASP A 266 -11.05 -4.05 -13.75
CA ASP A 266 -11.23 -2.94 -12.80
C ASP A 266 -12.71 -2.75 -12.44
N ALA A 267 -13.60 -2.84 -13.40
CA ALA A 267 -15.04 -2.73 -13.16
C ALA A 267 -15.52 -3.85 -12.21
N ILE A 268 -15.00 -5.08 -12.36
CA ILE A 268 -15.34 -6.20 -11.49
C ILE A 268 -14.81 -5.98 -10.07
N VAL A 269 -13.56 -5.50 -9.93
CA VAL A 269 -12.97 -5.18 -8.64
C VAL A 269 -13.80 -4.15 -7.88
N PHE A 270 -14.21 -3.06 -8.56
CA PHE A 270 -15.03 -2.02 -7.93
C PHE A 270 -16.47 -2.48 -7.70
N LEU A 271 -17.04 -3.30 -8.58
CA LEU A 271 -18.36 -3.90 -8.37
C LEU A 271 -18.37 -4.77 -7.11
N VAL A 272 -17.37 -5.61 -6.93
CA VAL A 272 -17.23 -6.45 -5.72
C VAL A 272 -17.15 -5.58 -4.47
N LEU A 273 -16.42 -4.46 -4.52
CA LEU A 273 -16.39 -3.51 -3.41
C LEU A 273 -17.79 -2.97 -3.09
N ILE A 274 -18.53 -2.52 -4.13
CA ILE A 274 -19.88 -1.97 -3.95
C ILE A 274 -20.80 -3.03 -3.31
N VAL A 275 -20.81 -4.25 -3.84
CA VAL A 275 -21.62 -5.34 -3.31
C VAL A 275 -21.30 -5.61 -1.84
N ILE A 276 -20.02 -5.67 -1.48
CA ILE A 276 -19.63 -5.91 -0.07
C ILE A 276 -20.04 -4.75 0.83
N LEU A 277 -19.86 -3.50 0.40
CA LEU A 277 -20.30 -2.35 1.21
C LEU A 277 -21.82 -2.29 1.41
N LEU A 278 -22.60 -2.75 0.42
CA LEU A 278 -24.06 -2.86 0.56
C LEU A 278 -24.47 -3.94 1.55
N VAL A 279 -23.75 -5.08 1.58
CA VAL A 279 -24.05 -6.21 2.47
C VAL A 279 -23.43 -6.02 3.86
N LYS A 280 -22.20 -5.50 3.91
CA LYS A 280 -21.42 -5.33 5.13
C LYS A 280 -20.65 -4.00 5.11
N PRO A 281 -21.29 -2.88 5.49
CA PRO A 281 -20.70 -1.53 5.41
C PRO A 281 -19.36 -1.36 6.14
N ALA A 282 -19.12 -2.16 7.19
CA ALA A 282 -17.85 -2.15 7.92
C ALA A 282 -16.72 -2.91 7.22
N GLY A 283 -16.95 -3.55 6.07
CA GLY A 283 -16.02 -4.47 5.43
C GLY A 283 -15.99 -5.86 6.09
N LEU A 284 -15.14 -6.76 5.59
CA LEU A 284 -15.11 -8.17 6.05
C LEU A 284 -14.77 -8.32 7.53
N LEU A 285 -13.78 -7.60 8.03
CA LEU A 285 -13.28 -7.68 9.41
C LEU A 285 -13.28 -6.30 10.12
N GLY A 286 -14.04 -5.33 9.60
CA GLY A 286 -14.21 -4.03 10.24
C GLY A 286 -15.08 -4.12 11.48
N LYS A 287 -14.80 -3.26 12.47
CA LYS A 287 -15.65 -3.08 13.64
C LYS A 287 -16.78 -2.13 13.30
N GLN A 288 -18.02 -2.48 13.63
CA GLN A 288 -19.13 -1.51 13.61
C GLN A 288 -18.88 -0.47 14.71
N ILE A 289 -18.75 0.78 14.31
CA ILE A 289 -18.70 1.89 15.26
C ILE A 289 -20.16 2.12 15.69
N GLN A 290 -20.51 1.72 16.91
CA GLN A 290 -21.75 2.17 17.53
C GLN A 290 -21.55 3.64 17.87
N GLU A 291 -22.27 4.52 17.21
CA GLU A 291 -22.41 5.90 17.68
C GLU A 291 -23.02 5.84 19.08
N LYS A 292 -22.23 6.26 20.07
CA LYS A 292 -22.78 6.52 21.40
C LYS A 292 -23.64 7.77 21.28
N VAL A 293 -24.93 7.58 21.27
CA VAL A 293 -25.95 8.65 21.42
C VAL A 293 -25.77 9.32 22.77
#